data_364b6e4e74878fe9f04d3883861cdb48
#
_entry.id   364b6e4e74878fe9f04d3883861cdb48
#
_cell.length_a   1.000
_cell.length_b   1.000
_cell.length_c   1.000
_cell.angle_alpha   90.00
_cell.angle_beta   90.00
_cell.angle_gamma   90.00
#
_symmetry.space_group_name_H-M   'P 1'
#
loop_
_entity.id
_entity.type
_entity.pdbx_description
1 polymer ?
#
loop_
_entity_poly.entity_id
_entity_poly.type
_entity_poly.pdbx_seq_one_letter_code
_entity_poly.pdbx_strand_id
1 'polypeptide(L)'
;MDPRDTAWEHDDATYRAYFWDRSRAASDEYEVTGADVEEVLAWSRARAEQTGSAYTLYVRVTDGGETGLVRLSGVAGDPFA
;
A
#
# COMPACT_ATOMS: atom_id res chain seq x y z
N MET A 1 1.58 -8.23 29.36
CA MET A 1 2.55 -7.48 28.54
C MET A 1 1.81 -6.39 27.78
N ASP A 2 2.38 -5.23 27.77
CA ASP A 2 1.80 -4.13 27.00
C ASP A 2 2.12 -4.34 25.51
N PRO A 3 1.11 -4.46 24.65
CA PRO A 3 1.37 -4.64 23.22
C PRO A 3 2.17 -3.52 22.58
N ARG A 4 2.22 -2.36 23.20
CA ARG A 4 3.03 -1.25 22.72
C ARG A 4 4.52 -1.45 22.88
N ASP A 5 4.92 -2.42 23.69
CA ASP A 5 6.34 -2.74 23.87
C ASP A 5 6.86 -3.66 22.78
N THR A 6 6.02 -4.05 21.85
CA THR A 6 6.44 -4.93 20.77
C THR A 6 7.12 -4.15 19.66
N ALA A 7 7.95 -4.85 18.90
CA ALA A 7 8.61 -4.26 17.73
C ALA A 7 7.65 -3.90 16.59
N TRP A 8 6.38 -4.23 16.75
CA TRP A 8 5.37 -3.99 15.73
C TRP A 8 4.82 -2.57 15.74
N GLU A 9 5.05 -1.83 16.80
CA GLU A 9 4.57 -0.46 16.90
C GLU A 9 5.57 0.49 16.26
N HIS A 10 5.55 0.54 14.95
CA HIS A 10 6.35 1.46 14.18
C HIS A 10 5.49 2.56 13.62
N ASP A 11 5.92 3.80 13.84
CA ASP A 11 5.28 4.97 13.25
C ASP A 11 5.73 5.19 11.82
N ASP A 12 6.73 4.44 11.37
CA ASP A 12 7.39 4.62 10.08
C ASP A 12 7.17 3.45 9.14
N ALA A 13 5.97 2.89 9.16
CA ALA A 13 5.61 1.83 8.23
C ALA A 13 5.80 2.27 6.79
N THR A 14 6.26 1.35 5.94
CA THR A 14 6.43 1.60 4.52
C THR A 14 5.28 0.97 3.75
N TYR A 15 4.65 1.77 2.91
CA TYR A 15 3.54 1.33 2.09
C TYR A 15 3.95 1.35 0.62
N ARG A 16 3.33 0.48 -0.17
CA ARG A 16 3.44 0.51 -1.62
C ARG A 16 2.06 0.63 -2.22
N ALA A 17 1.89 1.62 -3.08
CA ALA A 17 0.63 1.86 -3.78
C ALA A 17 0.84 1.70 -5.27
N TYR A 18 -0.02 0.89 -5.89
CA TYR A 18 -0.04 0.70 -7.33
C TYR A 18 -1.34 1.29 -7.87
N PHE A 19 -1.23 2.06 -8.95
CA PHE A 19 -2.39 2.61 -9.64
C PHE A 19 -2.42 2.03 -11.05
N TRP A 20 -3.47 1.30 -11.35
CA TRP A 20 -3.59 0.53 -12.59
C TRP A 20 -4.41 1.32 -13.60
N ASP A 21 -3.77 1.77 -14.67
CA ASP A 21 -4.42 2.51 -15.74
C ASP A 21 -4.77 1.54 -16.87
N ARG A 22 -6.05 1.23 -17.00
CA ARG A 22 -6.51 0.26 -17.99
C ARG A 22 -6.40 0.78 -19.41
N SER A 23 -6.52 2.09 -19.61
CA SER A 23 -6.48 2.67 -20.94
C SER A 23 -5.09 2.56 -21.57
N ARG A 24 -4.05 2.54 -20.74
CA ARG A 24 -2.68 2.41 -21.20
C ARG A 24 -2.07 1.04 -20.87
N ALA A 25 -2.83 0.16 -20.19
CA ALA A 25 -2.33 -1.11 -19.66
C ALA A 25 -1.03 -0.91 -18.88
N ALA A 26 -0.99 0.13 -18.05
CA ALA A 26 0.21 0.57 -17.34
C ALA A 26 -0.10 0.76 -15.86
N SER A 27 0.94 0.77 -15.06
CA SER A 27 0.81 1.03 -13.63
C SER A 27 1.79 2.10 -13.19
N ASP A 28 1.37 2.89 -12.21
CA ASP A 28 2.23 3.80 -11.48
C ASP A 28 2.44 3.22 -10.09
N GLU A 29 3.67 3.21 -9.62
CA GLU A 29 4.05 2.63 -8.35
C GLU A 29 4.65 3.71 -7.46
N TYR A 30 4.21 3.75 -6.20
CA TYR A 30 4.70 4.70 -5.22
C TYR A 30 5.07 3.99 -3.94
N GLU A 31 6.16 4.44 -3.33
CA GLU A 31 6.53 4.04 -1.97
C GLU A 31 6.25 5.21 -1.04
N VAL A 32 5.51 4.96 0.01
CA VAL A 32 5.07 6.00 0.95
C VAL A 32 5.57 5.66 2.34
N THR A 33 6.28 6.61 2.95
CA THR A 33 6.74 6.51 4.34
C THR A 33 6.31 7.74 5.12
N GLY A 34 6.32 7.64 6.44
CA GLY A 34 6.04 8.79 7.29
C GLY A 34 4.58 9.19 7.39
N ALA A 35 3.66 8.31 6.96
CA ALA A 35 2.23 8.56 7.06
C ALA A 35 1.54 7.39 7.76
N ASP A 36 0.39 7.63 8.36
CA ASP A 36 -0.38 6.55 8.95
C ASP A 36 -1.27 5.88 7.89
N VAL A 37 -1.83 4.71 8.26
CA VAL A 37 -2.60 3.91 7.32
C VAL A 37 -3.84 4.64 6.81
N GLU A 38 -4.49 5.44 7.64
CA GLU A 38 -5.70 6.17 7.24
C GLU A 38 -5.37 7.24 6.21
N GLU A 39 -4.26 7.95 6.40
CA GLU A 39 -3.80 8.94 5.43
C GLU A 39 -3.47 8.31 4.09
N VAL A 40 -2.75 7.18 4.12
CA VAL A 40 -2.36 6.50 2.90
C VAL A 40 -3.56 5.92 2.18
N LEU A 41 -4.53 5.37 2.91
CA LEU A 41 -5.77 4.86 2.34
C LEU A 41 -6.57 5.98 1.67
N ALA A 42 -6.74 7.11 2.36
CA ALA A 42 -7.48 8.24 1.83
C ALA A 42 -6.83 8.79 0.57
N TRP A 43 -5.51 8.93 0.59
CA TRP A 43 -4.74 9.39 -0.56
C TRP A 43 -4.87 8.43 -1.73
N SER A 44 -4.76 7.12 -1.48
CA SER A 44 -4.85 6.11 -2.54
C SER A 44 -6.21 6.12 -3.22
N ARG A 45 -7.27 6.19 -2.43
CA ARG A 45 -8.63 6.22 -2.95
C ARG A 45 -8.90 7.49 -3.75
N ALA A 46 -8.47 8.64 -3.22
CA ALA A 46 -8.66 9.91 -3.89
C ALA A 46 -7.92 9.96 -5.22
N ARG A 47 -6.67 9.49 -5.23
CA ARG A 47 -5.88 9.48 -6.46
C ARG A 47 -6.47 8.53 -7.50
N ALA A 48 -6.89 7.34 -7.08
CA ALA A 48 -7.51 6.40 -8.01
C ALA A 48 -8.78 6.98 -8.64
N GLU A 49 -9.59 7.66 -7.84
CA GLU A 49 -10.79 8.31 -8.32
C GLU A 49 -10.48 9.44 -9.29
N GLN A 50 -9.50 10.28 -8.96
CA GLN A 50 -9.09 11.40 -9.80
C GLN A 50 -8.56 10.95 -11.16
N THR A 51 -7.84 9.84 -11.20
CA THR A 51 -7.22 9.34 -12.43
C THR A 51 -8.04 8.28 -13.15
N GLY A 52 -9.15 7.86 -12.55
CA GLY A 52 -9.95 6.77 -13.10
C GLY A 52 -9.24 5.44 -13.11
N SER A 53 -8.30 5.24 -12.19
CA SER A 53 -7.51 4.02 -12.08
C SER A 53 -8.07 3.09 -11.00
N ALA A 54 -7.78 1.80 -11.11
CA ALA A 54 -7.85 0.91 -9.96
C ALA A 54 -6.59 1.10 -9.11
N TYR A 55 -6.63 0.68 -7.87
CA TYR A 55 -5.44 0.77 -7.01
C TYR A 55 -5.27 -0.50 -6.19
N THR A 56 -4.05 -0.73 -5.75
CA THR A 56 -3.73 -1.74 -4.75
C THR A 56 -2.77 -1.12 -3.74
N LEU A 57 -3.08 -1.26 -2.47
CA LEU A 57 -2.24 -0.74 -1.40
C LEU A 57 -1.70 -1.90 -0.57
N TYR A 58 -0.37 -1.91 -0.41
CA TYR A 58 0.35 -2.89 0.40
C TYR A 58 1.08 -2.20 1.54
N VAL A 59 1.29 -2.95 2.61
CA VAL A 59 2.27 -2.59 3.63
C VAL A 59 3.43 -3.58 3.57
N ARG A 60 4.64 -3.07 3.72
CA ARG A 60 5.83 -3.92 3.77
C ARG A 60 5.98 -4.51 5.16
N VAL A 61 6.18 -5.80 5.23
CA VAL A 61 6.34 -6.54 6.48
C VAL A 61 7.65 -7.31 6.43
N THR A 62 8.40 -7.26 7.52
CA THR A 62 9.61 -8.05 7.66
C THR A 62 9.39 -9.08 8.77
N ASP A 63 9.59 -10.34 8.43
CA ASP A 63 9.40 -11.44 9.37
C ASP A 63 10.53 -12.45 9.18
N GLY A 64 11.27 -12.72 10.25
CA GLY A 64 12.36 -13.69 10.20
C GLY A 64 13.45 -13.36 9.19
N GLY A 65 13.69 -12.08 8.93
CA GLY A 65 14.67 -11.63 7.96
C GLY A 65 14.16 -11.59 6.52
N GLU A 66 12.94 -12.01 6.28
CA GLU A 66 12.32 -11.94 4.97
C GLU A 66 11.37 -10.74 4.90
N THR A 67 11.38 -10.05 3.77
CA THR A 67 10.50 -8.92 3.53
C THR A 67 9.46 -9.30 2.51
N GLY A 68 8.20 -9.00 2.84
CA GLY A 68 7.07 -9.26 1.95
C GLY A 68 6.09 -8.11 1.98
N LEU A 69 5.07 -8.21 1.14
CA LEU A 69 4.00 -7.23 1.06
C LEU A 69 2.69 -7.87 1.46
N VAL A 70 1.94 -7.16 2.29
CA VAL A 70 0.59 -7.57 2.68
C VAL A 70 -0.40 -6.59 2.09
N ARG A 71 -1.37 -7.09 1.33
CA ARG A 71 -2.38 -6.22 0.73
C ARG A 71 -3.33 -5.72 1.81
N LEU A 72 -3.49 -4.41 1.87
CA LEU A 72 -4.39 -3.76 2.80
C LEU A 72 -5.72 -3.40 2.17
N SER A 73 -5.72 -3.01 0.91
CA SER A 73 -6.92 -2.51 0.25
C SER A 73 -6.73 -2.55 -1.26
N GLY A 74 -7.84 -2.52 -1.99
CA GLY A 74 -7.84 -2.43 -3.44
C GLY A 74 -7.89 -3.78 -4.12
N VAL A 75 -7.58 -3.78 -5.42
CA VAL A 75 -7.64 -5.00 -6.22
C VAL A 75 -6.50 -5.96 -5.87
N ALA A 76 -6.75 -7.24 -6.02
CA ALA A 76 -5.77 -8.27 -5.72
C ALA A 76 -4.90 -8.54 -6.94
N GLY A 77 -3.62 -8.18 -6.84
CA GLY A 77 -2.66 -8.43 -7.91
C GLY A 77 -2.85 -7.54 -9.12
N ASP A 78 -2.20 -7.91 -10.21
CA ASP A 78 -2.22 -7.16 -11.46
C ASP A 78 -3.54 -7.40 -12.20
N PRO A 79 -4.38 -6.38 -12.38
CA PRO A 79 -5.66 -6.55 -13.07
C PRO A 79 -5.50 -6.78 -14.58
N PHE A 80 -4.29 -6.64 -15.10
CA PHE A 80 -4.01 -6.87 -16.52
C PHE A 80 -3.46 -8.28 -16.79
N ALA A 81 -3.17 -9.01 -15.71
CA ALA A 81 -2.61 -10.37 -15.84
C ALA A 81 -3.65 -11.38 -16.30
#